data_92aff9cc309666b9684b4721aaa237c4
#
_entry.id   92aff9cc309666b9684b4721aaa237c4
#
_cell.length_a   1.000
_cell.length_b   1.000
_cell.length_c   1.000
_cell.angle_alpha   90.00
_cell.angle_beta   90.00
_cell.angle_gamma   90.00
#
_symmetry.space_group_name_H-M   'P 1'
#
loop_
_entity.id
_entity.type
_entity.pdbx_description
1 polymer ?
#
loop_
_entity_poly.entity_id
_entity_poly.type
_entity_poly.pdbx_seq_one_letter_code
_entity_poly.pdbx_strand_id
1 'polypeptide(L)'
;HLLKMLSLMLDGDKRVSSEQPGEQSKRPVEILLPKVEDEILRADLKKATAIPARSLLFNIDQKFDGIGGTHEAPILEVFMKVPNELQGYYGNQGYVAQFEHDLNKRGQFEAFKQTYERVNGRSWDNDRDALATVTKRSFAKAYAEQFGGSEDDAIKVINDAKDSYRLSIEGFASRVKEYLASQPPGFRLNFFVDEAGQFIGQERSRLLNLQTVVESLASATDGRATVFITSQADLEGILGQVKFEQADDLSKIQ
;
A
#
# COMPACT_ATOMS: atom_id res chain seq x y z
N HIS A 1 -8.50 -8.53 -16.60
CA HIS A 1 -9.64 -7.59 -16.71
C HIS A 1 -10.63 -7.71 -15.54
N LEU A 2 -11.01 -8.94 -15.11
CA LEU A 2 -11.96 -9.16 -14.02
C LEU A 2 -11.48 -8.52 -12.71
N LEU A 3 -10.22 -8.73 -12.33
CA LEU A 3 -9.62 -8.13 -11.13
C LEU A 3 -9.75 -6.60 -11.13
N LYS A 4 -9.46 -5.96 -12.26
CA LYS A 4 -9.59 -4.52 -12.43
C LYS A 4 -11.03 -4.05 -12.31
N MET A 5 -11.99 -4.77 -12.93
CA MET A 5 -13.42 -4.43 -12.82
C MET A 5 -13.89 -4.52 -11.36
N LEU A 6 -13.54 -5.61 -10.67
CA LEU A 6 -13.91 -5.81 -9.27
C LEU A 6 -13.28 -4.73 -8.37
N SER A 7 -12.01 -4.40 -8.57
CA SER A 7 -11.35 -3.33 -7.80
C SER A 7 -12.03 -1.97 -7.98
N LEU A 8 -12.45 -1.66 -9.20
CA LEU A 8 -13.17 -0.40 -9.49
C LEU A 8 -14.57 -0.39 -8.87
N MET A 9 -15.29 -1.51 -8.89
CA MET A 9 -16.64 -1.61 -8.31
C MET A 9 -16.61 -1.48 -6.78
N LEU A 10 -15.63 -2.10 -6.13
CA LEU A 10 -15.48 -2.10 -4.68
C LEU A 10 -14.83 -0.83 -4.12
N ASP A 11 -14.33 0.07 -4.97
CA ASP A 11 -13.78 1.35 -4.52
C ASP A 11 -14.89 2.41 -4.39
N GLY A 12 -15.14 2.86 -3.17
CA GLY A 12 -16.18 3.84 -2.87
C GLY A 12 -15.92 5.22 -3.45
N ASP A 13 -14.65 5.58 -3.67
CA ASP A 13 -14.24 6.93 -4.10
C ASP A 13 -14.06 7.05 -5.62
N LYS A 14 -13.95 5.93 -6.34
CA LYS A 14 -13.77 5.97 -7.79
C LYS A 14 -15.00 6.50 -8.50
N ARG A 15 -14.75 7.35 -9.48
CA ARG A 15 -15.77 7.94 -10.36
C ARG A 15 -15.32 7.79 -11.80
N VAL A 16 -16.26 7.56 -12.69
CA VAL A 16 -16.09 7.57 -14.13
C VAL A 16 -16.69 8.86 -14.65
N SER A 17 -15.86 9.69 -15.27
CA SER A 17 -16.32 10.91 -15.92
C SER A 17 -17.18 10.58 -17.15
N SER A 18 -18.28 11.26 -17.36
CA SER A 18 -19.02 11.19 -18.61
C SER A 18 -18.28 11.99 -19.70
N GLU A 19 -18.30 11.49 -20.93
CA GLU A 19 -17.81 12.23 -22.09
C GLU A 19 -18.80 13.33 -22.54
N GLN A 20 -20.02 13.33 -21.98
CA GLN A 20 -21.06 14.31 -22.35
C GLN A 20 -21.05 15.50 -21.38
N PRO A 21 -21.00 16.73 -21.89
CA PRO A 21 -21.06 17.94 -21.06
C PRO A 21 -22.36 18.00 -20.23
N GLY A 22 -22.23 18.13 -18.90
CA GLY A 22 -23.37 18.25 -17.99
C GLY A 22 -23.86 16.94 -17.34
N GLU A 23 -23.33 15.80 -17.72
CA GLU A 23 -23.65 14.53 -17.05
C GLU A 23 -22.76 14.32 -15.81
N GLN A 24 -23.38 13.95 -14.69
CA GLN A 24 -22.66 13.70 -13.45
C GLN A 24 -21.79 12.42 -13.55
N SER A 25 -20.60 12.46 -12.95
CA SER A 25 -19.74 11.29 -12.84
C SER A 25 -20.43 10.16 -12.05
N LYS A 26 -20.39 8.94 -12.58
CA LYS A 26 -21.01 7.74 -11.99
C LYS A 26 -19.99 6.89 -11.27
N ARG A 27 -20.43 6.18 -10.23
CA ARG A 27 -19.59 5.12 -9.66
C ARG A 27 -19.45 3.95 -10.66
N PRO A 28 -18.28 3.28 -10.75
CA PRO A 28 -18.12 2.11 -11.61
C PRO A 28 -19.18 1.02 -11.38
N VAL A 29 -19.63 0.83 -10.14
CA VAL A 29 -20.68 -0.13 -9.79
C VAL A 29 -22.02 0.19 -10.49
N GLU A 30 -22.38 1.46 -10.64
CA GLU A 30 -23.62 1.88 -11.29
C GLU A 30 -23.63 1.54 -12.79
N ILE A 31 -22.45 1.46 -13.40
CA ILE A 31 -22.26 1.12 -14.81
C ILE A 31 -22.13 -0.38 -15.03
N LEU A 32 -21.41 -1.07 -14.14
CA LEU A 32 -21.03 -2.47 -14.32
C LEU A 32 -22.07 -3.45 -13.76
N LEU A 33 -22.69 -3.13 -12.61
CA LEU A 33 -23.64 -4.03 -11.94
C LEU A 33 -24.84 -4.43 -12.83
N PRO A 34 -25.43 -3.52 -13.64
CA PRO A 34 -26.53 -3.91 -14.55
C PRO A 34 -26.13 -4.90 -15.63
N LYS A 35 -24.81 -5.05 -15.92
CA LYS A 35 -24.27 -5.97 -16.93
C LYS A 35 -24.03 -7.39 -16.37
N VAL A 36 -24.19 -7.59 -15.07
CA VAL A 36 -24.07 -8.90 -14.44
C VAL A 36 -25.40 -9.63 -14.61
N GLU A 37 -25.42 -10.70 -15.41
CA GLU A 37 -26.64 -11.44 -15.75
C GLU A 37 -27.10 -12.34 -14.58
N ASP A 38 -26.15 -12.94 -13.85
CA ASP A 38 -26.46 -13.78 -12.70
C ASP A 38 -27.03 -12.95 -11.54
N GLU A 39 -28.27 -13.26 -11.16
CA GLU A 39 -29.01 -12.50 -10.15
C GLU A 39 -28.43 -12.66 -8.74
N ILE A 40 -27.88 -13.84 -8.41
CA ILE A 40 -27.27 -14.10 -7.10
C ILE A 40 -25.98 -13.30 -6.99
N LEU A 41 -25.10 -13.41 -7.99
CA LEU A 41 -23.87 -12.64 -8.06
C LEU A 41 -24.14 -11.12 -8.04
N ARG A 42 -25.17 -10.68 -8.77
CA ARG A 42 -25.58 -9.25 -8.77
C ARG A 42 -26.00 -8.78 -7.39
N ALA A 43 -26.78 -9.61 -6.67
CA ALA A 43 -27.22 -9.29 -5.32
C ALA A 43 -26.05 -9.23 -4.33
N ASP A 44 -25.09 -10.13 -4.44
CA ASP A 44 -23.91 -10.16 -3.57
C ASP A 44 -22.94 -9.00 -3.87
N LEU A 45 -22.72 -8.70 -5.15
CA LEU A 45 -21.96 -7.50 -5.55
C LEU A 45 -22.62 -6.22 -5.04
N LYS A 46 -23.96 -6.12 -5.10
CA LYS A 46 -24.69 -4.98 -4.55
C LYS A 46 -24.47 -4.81 -3.04
N LYS A 47 -24.48 -5.90 -2.28
CA LYS A 47 -24.16 -5.88 -0.84
C LYS A 47 -22.72 -5.48 -0.59
N ALA A 48 -21.76 -6.08 -1.32
CA ALA A 48 -20.35 -5.81 -1.16
C ALA A 48 -19.98 -4.34 -1.47
N THR A 49 -20.57 -3.80 -2.54
CA THR A 49 -20.33 -2.41 -2.98
C THR A 49 -21.05 -1.33 -2.16
N ALA A 50 -21.95 -1.73 -1.27
CA ALA A 50 -22.57 -0.85 -0.29
C ALA A 50 -21.67 -0.55 0.92
N ILE A 51 -20.65 -1.38 1.14
CA ILE A 51 -19.69 -1.20 2.23
C ILE A 51 -18.67 -0.11 1.82
N PRO A 52 -18.45 0.91 2.65
CA PRO A 52 -17.40 1.90 2.38
C PRO A 52 -16.05 1.22 2.28
N ALA A 53 -15.36 1.41 1.16
CA ALA A 53 -14.08 0.75 0.94
C ALA A 53 -13.18 1.54 -0.01
N ARG A 54 -11.87 1.32 0.14
CA ARG A 54 -10.84 1.72 -0.81
C ARG A 54 -10.21 0.49 -1.43
N SER A 55 -9.98 0.53 -2.73
CA SER A 55 -9.35 -0.56 -3.47
C SER A 55 -8.01 -0.12 -4.05
N LEU A 56 -6.96 -0.87 -3.75
CA LEU A 56 -5.59 -0.64 -4.19
C LEU A 56 -5.23 -1.72 -5.22
N LEU A 57 -5.33 -1.38 -6.50
CA LEU A 57 -4.96 -2.29 -7.59
C LEU A 57 -3.52 -2.00 -8.03
N PHE A 58 -2.68 -3.00 -8.02
CA PHE A 58 -1.29 -2.90 -8.47
C PHE A 58 -0.78 -4.23 -9.04
N ASN A 59 0.12 -4.12 -10.01
CA ASN A 59 0.98 -5.21 -10.45
C ASN A 59 2.18 -5.24 -9.48
N ILE A 60 2.43 -6.41 -8.87
CA ILE A 60 3.44 -6.53 -7.81
C ILE A 60 4.86 -6.31 -8.34
N ASP A 61 5.16 -6.81 -9.52
CA ASP A 61 6.47 -6.70 -10.17
C ASP A 61 6.79 -5.23 -10.50
N GLN A 62 5.84 -4.53 -11.14
CA GLN A 62 5.98 -3.11 -11.45
C GLN A 62 6.09 -2.22 -10.19
N LYS A 63 5.39 -2.60 -9.10
CA LYS A 63 5.47 -1.85 -7.85
C LYS A 63 6.78 -2.09 -7.11
N PHE A 64 7.37 -3.26 -7.28
CA PHE A 64 8.68 -3.57 -6.73
C PHE A 64 9.80 -2.76 -7.40
N ASP A 65 9.67 -2.49 -8.70
CA ASP A 65 10.59 -1.60 -9.41
C ASP A 65 10.64 -0.23 -8.75
N GLY A 66 11.84 0.27 -8.50
CA GLY A 66 12.09 1.57 -7.87
C GLY A 66 12.06 1.57 -6.33
N ILE A 67 11.84 0.42 -5.66
CA ILE A 67 12.09 0.30 -4.23
C ILE A 67 13.59 0.27 -3.99
N GLY A 68 14.09 1.19 -3.17
CA GLY A 68 15.49 1.22 -2.75
C GLY A 68 15.70 0.38 -1.49
N GLY A 69 16.74 -0.44 -1.45
CA GLY A 69 17.07 -1.23 -0.26
C GLY A 69 17.78 -2.55 -0.57
N THR A 70 17.86 -3.42 0.43
CA THR A 70 18.51 -4.74 0.36
C THR A 70 17.62 -5.84 -0.21
N HIS A 71 16.33 -5.58 -0.36
CA HIS A 71 15.32 -6.52 -0.90
C HIS A 71 15.25 -7.87 -0.18
N GLU A 72 15.41 -7.86 1.15
CA GLU A 72 15.32 -9.06 1.97
C GLU A 72 13.87 -9.61 2.05
N ALA A 73 12.88 -8.75 1.91
CA ALA A 73 11.46 -9.12 1.98
C ALA A 73 10.63 -8.43 0.87
N PRO A 74 10.85 -8.77 -0.41
CA PRO A 74 10.32 -8.03 -1.55
C PRO A 74 8.79 -7.92 -1.57
N ILE A 75 8.07 -8.95 -1.13
CA ILE A 75 6.60 -8.90 -1.03
C ILE A 75 6.17 -7.86 0.02
N LEU A 76 6.76 -7.91 1.20
CA LEU A 76 6.43 -7.00 2.28
C LEU A 76 6.80 -5.55 1.94
N GLU A 77 7.91 -5.34 1.20
CA GLU A 77 8.32 -4.03 0.70
C GLU A 77 7.25 -3.42 -0.20
N VAL A 78 6.70 -4.20 -1.15
CA VAL A 78 5.60 -3.73 -2.01
C VAL A 78 4.33 -3.48 -1.20
N PHE A 79 3.97 -4.39 -0.30
CA PHE A 79 2.78 -4.23 0.53
C PHE A 79 2.88 -3.01 1.45
N MET A 80 4.06 -2.64 1.93
CA MET A 80 4.28 -1.41 2.71
C MET A 80 4.25 -0.15 1.83
N LYS A 81 4.82 -0.22 0.62
CA LYS A 81 4.85 0.89 -0.34
C LYS A 81 3.45 1.38 -0.69
N VAL A 82 2.54 0.44 -1.01
CA VAL A 82 1.20 0.79 -1.50
C VAL A 82 0.35 1.59 -0.50
N PRO A 83 0.19 1.22 0.78
CA PRO A 83 -0.52 2.05 1.75
C PRO A 83 0.23 3.33 2.14
N ASN A 84 1.56 3.38 2.04
CA ASN A 84 2.30 4.63 2.20
C ASN A 84 1.93 5.62 1.08
N GLU A 85 1.94 5.18 -0.17
CA GLU A 85 1.53 6.00 -1.32
C GLU A 85 0.05 6.44 -1.23
N LEU A 86 -0.84 5.56 -0.75
CA LEU A 86 -2.24 5.89 -0.51
C LEU A 86 -2.40 7.08 0.43
N GLN A 87 -1.55 7.17 1.44
CA GLN A 87 -1.54 8.24 2.44
C GLN A 87 -0.68 9.44 2.05
N GLY A 88 -0.09 9.45 0.83
CA GLY A 88 0.75 10.54 0.32
C GLY A 88 2.21 10.47 0.78
N TYR A 89 2.62 9.41 1.48
CA TYR A 89 4.01 9.21 1.90
C TYR A 89 4.86 8.62 0.78
N TYR A 90 6.18 8.79 0.89
CA TYR A 90 7.14 8.32 -0.11
C TYR A 90 7.35 6.80 -0.02
N GLY A 91 6.73 6.04 -0.94
CA GLY A 91 6.73 4.57 -0.86
C GLY A 91 8.06 3.89 -1.22
N ASN A 92 8.95 4.53 -1.99
CA ASN A 92 10.16 3.87 -2.50
C ASN A 92 11.29 3.73 -1.47
N GLN A 93 11.25 4.49 -0.37
CA GLN A 93 12.22 4.40 0.71
C GLN A 93 11.49 4.39 2.04
N GLY A 94 11.43 3.22 2.68
CA GLY A 94 10.63 3.01 3.88
C GLY A 94 10.97 3.93 5.05
N TYR A 95 12.25 4.27 5.25
CA TYR A 95 12.67 5.20 6.31
C TYR A 95 12.16 6.64 6.06
N VAL A 96 12.05 7.05 4.78
CA VAL A 96 11.47 8.37 4.43
C VAL A 96 9.98 8.37 4.72
N ALA A 97 9.26 7.32 4.28
CA ALA A 97 7.84 7.16 4.59
C ALA A 97 7.58 7.11 6.11
N GLN A 98 8.47 6.48 6.88
CA GLN A 98 8.37 6.45 8.33
C GLN A 98 8.55 7.85 8.94
N PHE A 99 9.55 8.60 8.48
CA PHE A 99 9.76 9.98 8.90
C PHE A 99 8.53 10.86 8.62
N GLU A 100 7.99 10.80 7.40
CA GLU A 100 6.79 11.54 6.99
C GLU A 100 5.58 11.20 7.86
N HIS A 101 5.38 9.89 8.10
CA HIS A 101 4.30 9.41 8.95
C HIS A 101 4.44 9.88 10.40
N ASP A 102 5.64 9.86 10.97
CA ASP A 102 5.89 10.30 12.34
C ASP A 102 5.65 11.79 12.50
N LEU A 103 6.02 12.59 11.51
CA LEU A 103 5.68 14.02 11.48
C LEU A 103 4.17 14.22 11.35
N ASN A 104 3.50 13.43 10.51
CA ASN A 104 2.05 13.53 10.34
C ASN A 104 1.30 13.18 11.63
N LYS A 105 1.72 12.15 12.35
CA LYS A 105 1.16 11.81 13.69
C LYS A 105 1.27 12.95 14.68
N ARG A 106 2.29 13.77 14.58
CA ARG A 106 2.51 14.96 15.42
C ARG A 106 1.81 16.21 14.87
N GLY A 107 1.13 16.11 13.72
CA GLY A 107 0.51 17.27 13.04
C GLY A 107 1.53 18.25 12.47
N GLN A 108 2.77 17.83 12.23
CA GLN A 108 3.89 18.69 11.84
C GLN A 108 4.31 18.50 10.37
N PHE A 109 3.75 17.53 9.65
CA PHE A 109 4.23 17.19 8.31
C PHE A 109 3.97 18.31 7.30
N GLU A 110 2.77 18.88 7.29
CA GLU A 110 2.45 19.98 6.37
C GLU A 110 3.27 21.25 6.67
N ALA A 111 3.49 21.57 7.94
CA ALA A 111 4.35 22.69 8.34
C ALA A 111 5.80 22.45 7.90
N PHE A 112 6.29 21.20 8.00
CA PHE A 112 7.61 20.83 7.50
C PHE A 112 7.72 21.01 5.97
N LYS A 113 6.73 20.56 5.19
CA LYS A 113 6.72 20.73 3.72
C LYS A 113 6.76 22.21 3.33
N GLN A 114 5.96 23.04 3.99
CA GLN A 114 5.96 24.49 3.77
C GLN A 114 7.31 25.13 4.11
N THR A 115 7.92 24.75 5.24
CA THR A 115 9.24 25.22 5.61
C THR A 115 10.29 24.75 4.61
N TYR A 116 10.22 23.50 4.16
CA TYR A 116 11.13 22.96 3.16
C TYR A 116 11.10 23.78 1.86
N GLU A 117 9.90 24.04 1.35
CA GLU A 117 9.69 24.80 0.12
C GLU A 117 10.17 26.26 0.28
N ARG A 118 9.85 26.90 1.39
CA ARG A 118 10.28 28.27 1.70
C ARG A 118 11.82 28.41 1.76
N VAL A 119 12.48 27.42 2.36
CA VAL A 119 13.94 27.46 2.57
C VAL A 119 14.73 27.09 1.30
N ASN A 120 14.20 26.15 0.50
CA ASN A 120 14.93 25.56 -0.62
C ASN A 120 14.40 25.99 -2.01
N GLY A 121 13.22 26.63 -2.09
CA GLY A 121 12.59 27.02 -3.36
C GLY A 121 12.05 25.84 -4.17
N ARG A 122 11.99 24.64 -3.59
CA ARG A 122 11.46 23.40 -4.19
C ARG A 122 10.65 22.64 -3.18
N SER A 123 9.64 21.88 -3.64
CA SER A 123 8.80 21.10 -2.75
C SER A 123 9.53 19.88 -2.21
N TRP A 124 9.18 19.49 -0.99
CA TRP A 124 9.63 18.24 -0.38
C TRP A 124 9.29 17.03 -1.26
N ASP A 125 8.09 17.00 -1.83
CA ASP A 125 7.61 15.89 -2.66
C ASP A 125 8.46 15.66 -3.92
N ASN A 126 9.12 16.70 -4.44
CA ASN A 126 10.02 16.60 -5.58
C ASN A 126 11.45 16.17 -5.20
N ASP A 127 11.87 16.42 -3.96
CA ASP A 127 13.25 16.24 -3.51
C ASP A 127 13.46 14.99 -2.63
N ARG A 128 12.41 14.42 -2.07
CA ARG A 128 12.48 13.31 -1.10
C ARG A 128 13.06 12.02 -1.64
N ASP A 129 13.02 11.79 -2.96
CA ASP A 129 13.62 10.64 -3.62
C ASP A 129 15.17 10.66 -3.55
N ALA A 130 15.75 11.84 -3.60
CA ALA A 130 17.20 12.05 -3.58
C ALA A 130 17.75 12.35 -2.15
N LEU A 131 16.97 12.11 -1.09
CA LEU A 131 17.32 12.44 0.28
C LEU A 131 18.62 11.76 0.76
N ALA A 132 18.90 10.55 0.29
CA ALA A 132 20.13 9.84 0.64
C ALA A 132 21.38 10.48 0.02
N THR A 133 21.25 11.34 -0.99
CA THR A 133 22.34 11.84 -1.82
C THR A 133 22.36 13.38 -1.89
N VAL A 134 21.66 13.95 -2.88
CA VAL A 134 21.81 15.38 -3.26
C VAL A 134 21.02 16.31 -2.37
N THR A 135 19.85 15.88 -1.87
CA THR A 135 18.92 16.76 -1.13
C THR A 135 19.09 16.71 0.39
N LYS A 136 20.08 15.95 0.88
CA LYS A 136 20.34 15.82 2.33
C LYS A 136 20.59 17.17 3.02
N ARG A 137 21.33 18.07 2.40
CA ARG A 137 21.57 19.40 2.96
C ARG A 137 20.31 20.28 2.93
N SER A 138 19.50 20.18 1.86
CA SER A 138 18.22 20.87 1.79
C SER A 138 17.27 20.40 2.90
N PHE A 139 17.25 19.10 3.16
CA PHE A 139 16.52 18.53 4.30
C PHE A 139 17.04 19.10 5.62
N ALA A 140 18.37 19.08 5.84
CA ALA A 140 18.98 19.54 7.09
C ALA A 140 18.64 21.00 7.40
N LYS A 141 18.72 21.88 6.40
CA LYS A 141 18.30 23.27 6.52
C LYS A 141 16.86 23.42 6.96
N ALA A 142 15.93 22.76 6.26
CA ALA A 142 14.51 22.85 6.55
C ALA A 142 14.16 22.24 7.92
N TYR A 143 14.81 21.14 8.28
CA TYR A 143 14.61 20.47 9.56
C TYR A 143 15.09 21.34 10.74
N ALA A 144 16.31 21.91 10.64
CA ALA A 144 16.86 22.81 11.67
C ALA A 144 16.01 24.08 11.82
N GLU A 145 15.52 24.65 10.72
CA GLU A 145 14.62 25.81 10.73
C GLU A 145 13.28 25.50 11.41
N GLN A 146 12.72 24.32 11.14
CA GLN A 146 11.40 23.93 11.64
C GLN A 146 11.44 23.48 13.11
N PHE A 147 12.46 22.70 13.50
CA PHE A 147 12.52 22.01 14.79
C PHE A 147 13.63 22.52 15.72
N GLY A 148 14.48 23.41 15.23
CA GLY A 148 15.66 23.88 15.95
C GLY A 148 16.84 22.91 15.83
N GLY A 149 17.97 23.29 16.42
CA GLY A 149 19.23 22.56 16.33
C GLY A 149 20.11 22.96 15.14
N SER A 150 21.15 22.19 14.90
CA SER A 150 22.07 22.41 13.78
C SER A 150 21.72 21.58 12.56
N GLU A 151 22.23 21.95 11.38
CA GLU A 151 22.11 21.11 10.18
C GLU A 151 22.78 19.73 10.37
N ASP A 152 23.87 19.67 11.14
CA ASP A 152 24.56 18.40 11.42
C ASP A 152 23.71 17.48 12.32
N ASP A 153 22.98 18.03 13.30
CA ASP A 153 22.01 17.25 14.09
C ASP A 153 20.89 16.71 13.21
N ALA A 154 20.37 17.52 12.27
CA ALA A 154 19.35 17.09 11.33
C ALA A 154 19.83 15.97 10.40
N ILE A 155 21.08 16.04 9.92
CA ILE A 155 21.70 14.98 9.12
C ILE A 155 21.82 13.70 9.94
N LYS A 156 22.19 13.81 11.22
CA LYS A 156 22.23 12.64 12.12
C LYS A 156 20.85 12.00 12.28
N VAL A 157 19.81 12.79 12.50
CA VAL A 157 18.42 12.28 12.63
C VAL A 157 18.01 11.43 11.44
N ILE A 158 18.24 11.90 10.21
CA ILE A 158 17.83 11.15 9.02
C ILE A 158 18.73 9.95 8.74
N ASN A 159 20.01 10.00 9.08
CA ASN A 159 20.91 8.85 8.99
C ASN A 159 20.49 7.78 10.02
N ASP A 160 20.27 8.16 11.26
CA ASP A 160 19.82 7.24 12.33
C ASP A 160 18.46 6.61 11.96
N ALA A 161 17.54 7.39 11.36
CA ALA A 161 16.28 6.88 10.85
C ALA A 161 16.48 5.83 9.76
N LYS A 162 17.41 6.07 8.81
CA LYS A 162 17.77 5.11 7.77
C LYS A 162 18.39 3.84 8.34
N ASP A 163 19.35 3.99 9.26
CA ASP A 163 20.12 2.88 9.81
C ASP A 163 19.29 2.01 10.79
N SER A 164 18.31 2.63 11.47
CA SER A 164 17.41 1.95 12.40
C SER A 164 16.13 1.39 11.77
N TYR A 165 15.78 1.85 10.55
CA TYR A 165 14.57 1.38 9.88
C TYR A 165 14.61 -0.14 9.68
N ARG A 166 13.54 -0.80 10.16
CA ARG A 166 13.33 -2.23 9.95
C ARG A 166 11.92 -2.45 9.47
N LEU A 167 11.82 -3.15 8.36
CA LEU A 167 10.53 -3.60 7.83
C LEU A 167 10.13 -4.88 8.54
N SER A 168 8.91 -4.91 9.07
CA SER A 168 8.32 -6.10 9.68
C SER A 168 6.87 -6.28 9.27
N ILE A 169 6.40 -7.51 9.30
CA ILE A 169 5.00 -7.86 8.98
C ILE A 169 4.06 -7.22 9.99
N GLU A 170 4.42 -7.22 11.27
CA GLU A 170 3.65 -6.58 12.34
C GLU A 170 3.60 -5.06 12.16
N GLY A 171 4.72 -4.45 11.76
CA GLY A 171 4.78 -3.02 11.44
C GLY A 171 3.87 -2.64 10.27
N PHE A 172 3.84 -3.46 9.23
CA PHE A 172 2.91 -3.30 8.12
C PHE A 172 1.44 -3.43 8.57
N ALA A 173 1.11 -4.50 9.28
CA ALA A 173 -0.24 -4.74 9.75
C ALA A 173 -0.73 -3.63 10.70
N SER A 174 0.15 -3.14 11.58
CA SER A 174 -0.12 -1.98 12.46
C SER A 174 -0.39 -0.71 11.65
N ARG A 175 0.40 -0.43 10.61
CA ARG A 175 0.22 0.72 9.73
C ARG A 175 -1.15 0.71 9.03
N VAL A 176 -1.56 -0.45 8.51
CA VAL A 176 -2.88 -0.60 7.89
C VAL A 176 -4.00 -0.47 8.94
N LYS A 177 -3.82 -1.03 10.13
CA LYS A 177 -4.78 -0.89 11.24
C LYS A 177 -4.97 0.58 11.64
N GLU A 178 -3.88 1.35 11.77
CA GLU A 178 -3.94 2.79 12.05
C GLU A 178 -4.69 3.55 10.96
N TYR A 179 -4.42 3.25 9.69
CA TYR A 179 -5.17 3.85 8.57
C TYR A 179 -6.67 3.54 8.67
N LEU A 180 -7.04 2.27 8.90
CA LEU A 180 -8.44 1.87 9.05
C LEU A 180 -9.13 2.49 10.27
N ALA A 181 -8.38 2.76 11.34
CA ALA A 181 -8.90 3.45 12.52
C ALA A 181 -9.23 4.93 12.27
N SER A 182 -8.58 5.57 11.29
CA SER A 182 -8.87 6.93 10.86
C SER A 182 -10.05 7.04 9.87
N GLN A 183 -10.58 5.91 9.40
CA GLN A 183 -11.67 5.85 8.45
C GLN A 183 -13.05 5.68 9.14
N PRO A 184 -14.15 5.93 8.43
CA PRO A 184 -15.50 5.69 8.99
C PRO A 184 -15.69 4.25 9.49
N PRO A 185 -16.58 4.02 10.46
CA PRO A 185 -16.89 2.67 10.94
C PRO A 185 -17.28 1.71 9.81
N GLY A 186 -16.76 0.49 9.84
CA GLY A 186 -17.03 -0.51 8.82
C GLY A 186 -16.26 -0.35 7.51
N PHE A 187 -15.42 0.68 7.39
CA PHE A 187 -14.58 0.89 6.20
C PHE A 187 -13.62 -0.28 5.97
N ARG A 188 -13.46 -0.67 4.69
CA ARG A 188 -12.57 -1.76 4.26
C ARG A 188 -11.47 -1.27 3.34
N LEU A 189 -10.32 -1.94 3.42
CA LEU A 189 -9.20 -1.74 2.50
C LEU A 189 -8.96 -3.03 1.71
N ASN A 190 -9.09 -2.95 0.40
CA ASN A 190 -8.94 -4.09 -0.49
C ASN A 190 -7.64 -3.95 -1.30
N PHE A 191 -6.75 -4.91 -1.18
CA PHE A 191 -5.54 -5.03 -1.99
C PHE A 191 -5.84 -5.96 -3.17
N PHE A 192 -5.70 -5.47 -4.38
CA PHE A 192 -5.84 -6.23 -5.62
C PHE A 192 -4.46 -6.38 -6.25
N VAL A 193 -3.89 -7.56 -6.13
CA VAL A 193 -2.52 -7.89 -6.55
C VAL A 193 -2.56 -8.65 -7.86
N ASP A 194 -2.10 -8.02 -8.92
CA ASP A 194 -2.02 -8.64 -10.23
C ASP A 194 -0.66 -9.27 -10.47
N GLU A 195 -0.66 -10.41 -11.17
CA GLU A 195 0.54 -11.17 -11.57
C GLU A 195 1.41 -11.68 -10.39
N ALA A 196 0.82 -11.88 -9.21
CA ALA A 196 1.55 -12.34 -8.04
C ALA A 196 2.25 -13.69 -8.25
N GLY A 197 1.67 -14.61 -9.01
CA GLY A 197 2.29 -15.90 -9.30
C GLY A 197 3.58 -15.79 -10.11
N GLN A 198 3.67 -14.84 -11.02
CA GLN A 198 4.89 -14.59 -11.80
C GLN A 198 5.99 -14.03 -10.89
N PHE A 199 5.67 -13.08 -10.01
CA PHE A 199 6.62 -12.50 -9.05
C PHE A 199 7.10 -13.50 -8.01
N ILE A 200 6.21 -14.40 -7.53
CA ILE A 200 6.56 -15.48 -6.60
C ILE A 200 7.45 -16.50 -7.31
N GLY A 201 7.15 -16.82 -8.59
CA GLY A 201 7.87 -17.83 -9.35
C GLY A 201 7.89 -19.18 -8.63
N GLN A 202 9.07 -19.82 -8.60
CA GLN A 202 9.27 -21.08 -7.89
C GLN A 202 9.85 -20.90 -6.47
N GLU A 203 9.92 -19.67 -5.97
CA GLU A 203 10.50 -19.36 -4.67
C GLU A 203 9.47 -19.59 -3.54
N ARG A 204 9.51 -20.75 -2.91
CA ARG A 204 8.67 -21.11 -1.76
C ARG A 204 8.70 -20.06 -0.64
N SER A 205 9.85 -19.46 -0.39
CA SER A 205 10.04 -18.41 0.61
C SER A 205 9.13 -17.19 0.36
N ARG A 206 8.94 -16.79 -0.91
CA ARG A 206 8.05 -15.69 -1.28
C ARG A 206 6.58 -16.04 -1.05
N LEU A 207 6.18 -17.28 -1.36
CA LEU A 207 4.82 -17.74 -1.10
C LEU A 207 4.49 -17.74 0.39
N LEU A 208 5.38 -18.30 1.22
CA LEU A 208 5.22 -18.30 2.68
C LEU A 208 5.20 -16.88 3.25
N ASN A 209 6.04 -15.99 2.71
CA ASN A 209 6.04 -14.58 3.11
C ASN A 209 4.70 -13.91 2.78
N LEU A 210 4.15 -14.12 1.57
CA LEU A 210 2.84 -13.61 1.19
C LEU A 210 1.74 -14.13 2.11
N GLN A 211 1.73 -15.44 2.40
CA GLN A 211 0.77 -16.04 3.33
C GLN A 211 0.83 -15.38 4.70
N THR A 212 2.03 -15.25 5.27
CA THR A 212 2.23 -14.62 6.59
C THR A 212 1.78 -13.16 6.60
N VAL A 213 2.06 -12.40 5.54
CA VAL A 213 1.60 -11.01 5.38
C VAL A 213 0.07 -10.94 5.39
N VAL A 214 -0.61 -11.81 4.63
CA VAL A 214 -2.08 -11.83 4.53
C VAL A 214 -2.73 -12.23 5.85
N GLU A 215 -2.23 -13.28 6.51
CA GLU A 215 -2.74 -13.75 7.81
C GLU A 215 -2.58 -12.69 8.91
N SER A 216 -1.40 -12.07 9.00
CA SER A 216 -1.13 -11.00 9.97
C SER A 216 -2.00 -9.78 9.71
N LEU A 217 -2.21 -9.42 8.44
CA LEU A 217 -3.07 -8.33 8.05
C LEU A 217 -4.52 -8.59 8.45
N ALA A 218 -5.04 -9.77 8.12
CA ALA A 218 -6.42 -10.17 8.46
C ALA A 218 -6.64 -10.15 9.98
N SER A 219 -5.72 -10.73 10.74
CA SER A 219 -5.78 -10.75 12.20
C SER A 219 -5.74 -9.36 12.82
N ALA A 220 -4.79 -8.51 12.40
CA ALA A 220 -4.61 -7.18 12.98
C ALA A 220 -5.78 -6.23 12.67
N THR A 221 -6.50 -6.44 11.57
CA THR A 221 -7.57 -5.56 11.08
C THR A 221 -8.97 -6.12 11.29
N ASP A 222 -9.11 -7.25 11.97
CA ASP A 222 -10.39 -7.95 12.17
C ASP A 222 -11.11 -8.22 10.83
N GLY A 223 -10.35 -8.64 9.80
CA GLY A 223 -10.85 -8.92 8.45
C GLY A 223 -11.29 -7.68 7.65
N ARG A 224 -11.01 -6.46 8.11
CA ARG A 224 -11.34 -5.24 7.37
C ARG A 224 -10.38 -4.94 6.22
N ALA A 225 -9.21 -5.55 6.20
CA ALA A 225 -8.31 -5.54 5.05
C ALA A 225 -8.34 -6.91 4.37
N THR A 226 -8.52 -6.92 3.04
CA THR A 226 -8.63 -8.13 2.22
C THR A 226 -7.64 -8.08 1.07
N VAL A 227 -7.05 -9.24 0.74
CA VAL A 227 -6.11 -9.36 -0.38
C VAL A 227 -6.72 -10.27 -1.44
N PHE A 228 -6.86 -9.75 -2.66
CA PHE A 228 -7.27 -10.47 -3.85
C PHE A 228 -6.05 -10.64 -4.76
N ILE A 229 -5.78 -11.85 -5.19
CA ILE A 229 -4.58 -12.18 -5.96
C ILE A 229 -5.01 -12.83 -7.28
N THR A 230 -4.36 -12.45 -8.38
CA THR A 230 -4.41 -13.19 -9.64
C THR A 230 -3.05 -13.74 -10.01
N SER A 231 -3.07 -14.88 -10.66
CA SER A 231 -1.89 -15.53 -11.21
C SER A 231 -2.20 -16.11 -12.57
N GLN A 232 -1.30 -15.95 -13.53
CA GLN A 232 -1.35 -16.68 -14.81
C GLN A 232 -0.66 -18.04 -14.69
N ALA A 233 0.23 -18.20 -13.71
CA ALA A 233 0.85 -19.48 -13.40
C ALA A 233 -0.09 -20.33 -12.55
N ASP A 234 -0.04 -21.64 -12.75
CA ASP A 234 -0.77 -22.61 -11.95
C ASP A 234 -0.28 -22.56 -10.49
N LEU A 235 -0.97 -21.76 -9.68
CA LEU A 235 -0.72 -21.71 -8.23
C LEU A 235 -0.99 -23.06 -7.56
N GLU A 236 -1.87 -23.91 -8.14
CA GLU A 236 -2.10 -25.26 -7.65
C GLU A 236 -0.87 -26.15 -7.86
N GLY A 237 -0.11 -25.97 -8.93
CA GLY A 237 1.16 -26.66 -9.15
C GLY A 237 2.21 -26.27 -8.10
N ILE A 238 2.28 -25.00 -7.75
CA ILE A 238 3.17 -24.48 -6.70
C ILE A 238 2.69 -24.95 -5.32
N LEU A 239 1.38 -24.88 -5.04
CA LEU A 239 0.74 -25.33 -3.81
C LEU A 239 0.74 -26.86 -3.70
N GLY A 240 0.61 -27.58 -4.83
CA GLY A 240 0.62 -29.04 -4.88
C GLY A 240 1.95 -29.64 -4.47
N GLN A 241 3.07 -29.03 -4.84
CA GLN A 241 4.40 -29.44 -4.36
C GLN A 241 4.57 -29.17 -2.85
N VAL A 242 3.87 -28.18 -2.29
CA VAL A 242 3.85 -27.91 -0.84
C VAL A 242 2.97 -28.93 -0.09
N LYS A 243 1.87 -29.41 -0.69
CA LYS A 243 0.95 -30.40 -0.07
C LYS A 243 1.59 -31.76 0.18
N PHE A 244 2.58 -32.17 -0.60
CA PHE A 244 3.24 -33.46 -0.41
C PHE A 244 4.15 -33.54 0.82
N GLU A 245 4.57 -32.40 1.38
CA GLU A 245 5.46 -32.37 2.55
C GLU A 245 4.77 -31.99 3.88
N GLN A 246 3.56 -31.37 3.84
CA GLN A 246 2.83 -30.98 5.06
C GLN A 246 1.30 -31.04 4.81
N ALA A 247 0.73 -32.23 4.93
CA ALA A 247 -0.72 -32.46 4.66
C ALA A 247 -1.69 -31.78 5.64
N ASP A 248 -1.22 -31.18 6.73
CA ASP A 248 -2.07 -30.71 7.83
C ASP A 248 -2.33 -29.21 7.92
N ASP A 249 -1.60 -28.35 7.19
CA ASP A 249 -1.66 -26.90 7.45
C ASP A 249 -2.36 -26.06 6.37
N LEU A 250 -2.71 -26.62 5.22
CA LEU A 250 -3.28 -25.87 4.08
C LEU A 250 -4.80 -25.80 4.02
N SER A 251 -5.51 -26.37 4.99
CA SER A 251 -6.99 -26.27 5.08
C SER A 251 -7.50 -24.87 5.46
N LYS A 252 -6.60 -23.90 5.68
CA LYS A 252 -6.93 -22.52 6.10
C LYS A 252 -7.00 -21.51 4.96
N ILE A 253 -6.73 -21.94 3.71
CA ILE A 253 -6.86 -21.10 2.51
C ILE A 253 -8.03 -21.65 1.68
N GLN A 254 -9.22 -21.20 1.95
CA GLN A 254 -10.39 -21.28 1.09
C GLN A 254 -10.97 -19.91 0.88
#